data_9b9cc6625ee8b7084aff1069d8defcd5
#
_entry.id   9b9cc6625ee8b7084aff1069d8defcd5
#
_cell.length_a   1.000
_cell.length_b   1.000
_cell.length_c   1.000
_cell.angle_alpha   90.00
_cell.angle_beta   90.00
_cell.angle_gamma   90.00
#
_symmetry.space_group_name_H-M   'P 1'
#
loop_
_entity.id
_entity.type
_entity.pdbx_description
1 polymer ?
#
loop_
_entity_poly.entity_id
_entity_poly.type
_entity_poly.pdbx_seq_one_letter_code
_entity_poly.pdbx_strand_id
1 'polypeptide(L)'
;MIWERGRARIEALLAAGELESAAPNEQHAQRLLDEAAAHLEAVTRVSDVDAAGALQLSYDAARKAAFALLAAEGLRPTTKGGHIAVQDAVVAQFGGREGMTAFTHLGRMRRQRHAAEYPGASTPKVTRRDADQAATDARAVVEAARLLVASGKLDRFD
;
A
#
# COMPACT_ATOMS: atom_id res chain seq x y z
N MET A 1 14.16 1.01 17.76
CA MET A 1 14.48 0.87 16.30
C MET A 1 13.20 0.58 15.53
N ILE A 2 13.17 0.96 14.27
CA ILE A 2 12.02 0.70 13.37
C ILE A 2 11.68 -0.79 13.31
N TRP A 3 12.68 -1.66 13.40
CA TRP A 3 12.56 -3.11 13.25
C TRP A 3 12.14 -3.89 14.50
N GLU A 4 12.12 -3.28 15.67
CA GLU A 4 11.61 -3.98 16.87
C GLU A 4 10.14 -4.36 16.73
N ARG A 5 9.38 -3.49 16.04
CA ARG A 5 7.99 -3.76 15.69
C ARG A 5 7.93 -4.32 14.27
N GLY A 6 7.35 -5.50 14.12
CA GLY A 6 7.16 -6.15 12.83
C GLY A 6 8.27 -7.11 12.40
N ARG A 7 9.44 -7.11 13.02
CA ARG A 7 10.56 -8.01 12.68
C ARG A 7 10.11 -9.47 12.56
N ALA A 8 9.47 -10.00 13.58
CA ALA A 8 9.04 -11.40 13.59
C ALA A 8 8.08 -11.73 12.43
N ARG A 9 7.21 -10.78 12.04
CA ARG A 9 6.31 -10.98 10.90
C ARG A 9 7.07 -10.97 9.58
N ILE A 10 8.03 -10.06 9.40
CA ILE A 10 8.86 -10.01 8.19
C ILE A 10 9.72 -11.26 8.07
N GLU A 11 10.36 -11.71 9.15
CA GLU A 11 11.13 -12.96 9.18
C GLU A 11 10.26 -14.16 8.80
N ALA A 12 9.02 -14.23 9.28
CA ALA A 12 8.08 -15.27 8.90
C ALA A 12 7.72 -15.23 7.41
N LEU A 13 7.52 -14.05 6.84
CA LEU A 13 7.22 -13.87 5.41
C LEU A 13 8.42 -14.24 4.53
N LEU A 14 9.64 -13.91 4.96
CA LEU A 14 10.88 -14.34 4.30
C LEU A 14 11.05 -15.85 4.34
N ALA A 15 10.87 -16.45 5.52
CA ALA A 15 10.97 -17.91 5.70
C ALA A 15 9.92 -18.68 4.87
N ALA A 16 8.72 -18.10 4.70
CA ALA A 16 7.66 -18.67 3.86
C ALA A 16 7.89 -18.45 2.34
N GLY A 17 8.90 -17.69 1.95
CA GLY A 17 9.13 -17.31 0.55
C GLY A 17 8.08 -16.36 -0.02
N GLU A 18 7.40 -15.60 0.82
CA GLU A 18 6.41 -14.60 0.43
C GLU A 18 7.03 -13.21 0.24
N LEU A 19 8.13 -12.96 0.95
CA LEU A 19 9.05 -11.86 0.69
C LEU A 19 10.44 -12.41 0.37
N GLU A 20 11.26 -11.59 -0.26
CA GLU A 20 12.68 -11.84 -0.47
C GLU A 20 13.50 -10.57 -0.22
N SER A 21 14.75 -10.76 0.20
CA SER A 21 15.70 -9.66 0.38
C SER A 21 16.20 -9.17 -0.98
N ALA A 22 16.38 -7.87 -1.09
CA ALA A 22 16.94 -7.20 -2.25
C ALA A 22 17.88 -6.08 -1.79
N ALA A 23 18.57 -5.44 -2.71
CA ALA A 23 19.27 -4.20 -2.38
C ALA A 23 18.23 -3.08 -2.14
N PRO A 24 18.40 -2.26 -1.08
CA PRO A 24 17.61 -1.06 -0.91
C PRO A 24 17.68 -0.18 -2.16
N ASN A 25 16.55 0.37 -2.59
CA ASN A 25 16.46 1.15 -3.81
C ASN A 25 15.57 2.38 -3.61
N GLU A 26 16.18 3.46 -3.16
CA GLU A 26 15.49 4.73 -2.91
C GLU A 26 14.93 5.35 -4.19
N GLN A 27 15.65 5.22 -5.32
CA GLN A 27 15.19 5.75 -6.60
C GLN A 27 13.90 5.03 -7.05
N HIS A 28 13.85 3.71 -6.88
CA HIS A 28 12.63 2.94 -7.17
C HIS A 28 11.50 3.29 -6.22
N ALA A 29 11.79 3.45 -4.92
CA ALA A 29 10.82 3.90 -3.94
C ALA A 29 10.21 5.26 -4.33
N GLN A 30 11.05 6.23 -4.71
CA GLN A 30 10.57 7.54 -5.15
C GLN A 30 9.71 7.44 -6.41
N ARG A 31 10.11 6.64 -7.38
CA ARG A 31 9.31 6.40 -8.59
C ARG A 31 7.92 5.85 -8.27
N LEU A 32 7.83 4.88 -7.35
CA LEU A 32 6.54 4.33 -6.93
C LEU A 32 5.66 5.38 -6.24
N LEU A 33 6.24 6.26 -5.44
CA LEU A 33 5.52 7.37 -4.80
C LEU A 33 5.04 8.40 -5.82
N ASP A 34 5.83 8.71 -6.84
CA ASP A 34 5.45 9.63 -7.94
C ASP A 34 4.29 9.04 -8.76
N GLU A 35 4.32 7.75 -9.05
CA GLU A 35 3.23 7.05 -9.72
C GLU A 35 1.96 7.01 -8.84
N ALA A 36 2.11 6.81 -7.54
CA ALA A 36 0.98 6.88 -6.59
C ALA A 36 0.33 8.26 -6.59
N ALA A 37 1.13 9.33 -6.59
CA ALA A 37 0.63 10.70 -6.68
C ALA A 37 -0.13 10.96 -7.99
N ALA A 38 0.37 10.45 -9.11
CA ALA A 38 -0.30 10.55 -10.41
C ALA A 38 -1.65 9.83 -10.41
N HIS A 39 -1.74 8.64 -9.79
CA HIS A 39 -3.01 7.94 -9.64
C HIS A 39 -4.01 8.72 -8.79
N LEU A 40 -3.57 9.34 -7.70
CA LEU A 40 -4.45 10.17 -6.86
C LEU A 40 -4.96 11.41 -7.61
N GLU A 41 -4.16 12.02 -8.45
CA GLU A 41 -4.61 13.10 -9.32
C GLU A 41 -5.65 12.60 -10.35
N ALA A 42 -5.40 11.45 -10.98
CA ALA A 42 -6.36 10.85 -11.91
C ALA A 42 -7.69 10.53 -11.23
N VAL A 43 -7.69 10.04 -9.99
CA VAL A 43 -8.91 9.78 -9.21
C VAL A 43 -9.81 11.01 -9.13
N THR A 44 -9.26 12.20 -8.93
CA THR A 44 -10.06 13.44 -8.85
C THR A 44 -10.83 13.74 -10.14
N ARG A 45 -10.32 13.25 -11.27
CA ARG A 45 -10.90 13.48 -12.61
C ARG A 45 -11.90 12.42 -13.03
N VAL A 46 -11.77 11.19 -12.52
CA VAL A 46 -12.63 10.08 -12.97
C VAL A 46 -13.73 9.72 -11.98
N SER A 47 -13.70 10.22 -10.76
CA SER A 47 -14.65 9.85 -9.70
C SER A 47 -16.13 10.14 -10.06
N ASP A 48 -16.40 11.18 -10.84
CA ASP A 48 -17.75 11.52 -11.28
C ASP A 48 -18.26 10.64 -12.43
N VAL A 49 -17.34 10.05 -13.17
CA VAL A 49 -17.65 9.25 -14.37
C VAL A 49 -17.64 7.75 -14.07
N ASP A 50 -16.66 7.31 -13.28
CA ASP A 50 -16.43 5.90 -12.96
C ASP A 50 -15.97 5.73 -11.50
N ALA A 51 -16.94 5.55 -10.62
CA ALA A 51 -16.66 5.34 -9.19
C ALA A 51 -15.86 4.07 -8.93
N ALA A 52 -16.14 2.97 -9.64
CA ALA A 52 -15.41 1.72 -9.49
C ALA A 52 -13.95 1.85 -9.96
N GLY A 53 -13.72 2.52 -11.08
CA GLY A 53 -12.37 2.83 -11.56
C GLY A 53 -11.60 3.74 -10.62
N ALA A 54 -12.26 4.76 -10.04
CA ALA A 54 -11.66 5.65 -9.05
C ALA A 54 -11.25 4.88 -7.78
N LEU A 55 -12.07 3.95 -7.32
CA LEU A 55 -11.75 3.08 -6.18
C LEU A 55 -10.53 2.19 -6.48
N GLN A 56 -10.47 1.61 -7.67
CA GLN A 56 -9.35 0.77 -8.09
C GLN A 56 -8.04 1.55 -8.17
N LEU A 57 -8.05 2.75 -8.77
CA LEU A 57 -6.89 3.64 -8.82
C LEU A 57 -6.43 4.10 -7.44
N SER A 58 -7.37 4.37 -6.53
CA SER A 58 -7.05 4.73 -5.15
C SER A 58 -6.30 3.60 -4.43
N TYR A 59 -6.76 2.36 -4.58
CA TYR A 59 -6.05 1.22 -4.04
C TYR A 59 -4.66 1.05 -4.70
N ASP A 60 -4.54 1.21 -6.00
CA ASP A 60 -3.26 1.10 -6.69
C ASP A 60 -2.25 2.16 -6.20
N ALA A 61 -2.71 3.37 -5.90
CA ALA A 61 -1.87 4.40 -5.27
C ALA A 61 -1.39 3.96 -3.88
N ALA A 62 -2.29 3.49 -3.03
CA ALA A 62 -1.95 3.02 -1.68
C ALA A 62 -0.99 1.82 -1.73
N ARG A 63 -1.22 0.88 -2.62
CA ARG A 63 -0.36 -0.29 -2.84
C ARG A 63 1.04 0.11 -3.27
N LYS A 64 1.18 1.01 -4.24
CA LYS A 64 2.48 1.51 -4.70
C LYS A 64 3.24 2.21 -3.58
N ALA A 65 2.56 2.97 -2.74
CA ALA A 65 3.16 3.60 -1.58
C ALA A 65 3.69 2.55 -0.56
N ALA A 66 2.94 1.48 -0.32
CA ALA A 66 3.39 0.37 0.51
C ALA A 66 4.61 -0.35 -0.09
N PHE A 67 4.63 -0.60 -1.41
CA PHE A 67 5.78 -1.16 -2.10
C PHE A 67 7.01 -0.26 -2.02
N ALA A 68 6.82 1.06 -2.05
CA ALA A 68 7.92 2.03 -1.92
C ALA A 68 8.65 1.89 -0.58
N LEU A 69 7.92 1.66 0.51
CA LEU A 69 8.52 1.41 1.83
C LEU A 69 9.40 0.17 1.80
N LEU A 70 8.90 -0.95 1.29
CA LEU A 70 9.68 -2.18 1.20
C LEU A 70 10.90 -2.03 0.28
N ALA A 71 10.77 -1.32 -0.84
CA ALA A 71 11.89 -1.06 -1.73
C ALA A 71 13.00 -0.26 -1.05
N ALA A 72 12.65 0.73 -0.23
CA ALA A 72 13.61 1.51 0.55
C ALA A 72 14.32 0.66 1.62
N GLU A 73 13.63 -0.35 2.14
CA GLU A 73 14.15 -1.27 3.18
C GLU A 73 14.89 -2.48 2.62
N GLY A 74 14.95 -2.63 1.30
CA GLY A 74 15.60 -3.80 0.67
C GLY A 74 14.78 -5.08 0.76
N LEU A 75 13.46 -4.95 0.68
CA LEU A 75 12.50 -6.05 0.65
C LEU A 75 11.64 -5.97 -0.61
N ARG A 76 11.26 -7.11 -1.14
CA ARG A 76 10.26 -7.19 -2.22
C ARG A 76 9.37 -8.42 -2.08
N PRO A 77 8.11 -8.35 -2.52
CA PRO A 77 7.25 -9.53 -2.55
C PRO A 77 7.69 -10.48 -3.66
N THR A 78 7.50 -11.76 -3.41
CA THR A 78 7.56 -12.81 -4.44
C THR A 78 6.19 -12.96 -5.10
N THR A 79 6.10 -13.74 -6.17
CA THR A 79 4.80 -14.09 -6.79
C THR A 79 3.88 -14.81 -5.82
N LYS A 80 4.42 -15.60 -4.89
CA LYS A 80 3.67 -16.29 -3.84
C LYS A 80 3.06 -15.31 -2.83
N GLY A 81 3.82 -14.31 -2.37
CA GLY A 81 3.36 -13.36 -1.35
C GLY A 81 2.44 -12.29 -1.93
N GLY A 82 2.79 -11.75 -3.09
CA GLY A 82 2.02 -10.72 -3.78
C GLY A 82 1.68 -9.51 -2.90
N HIS A 83 0.52 -8.95 -3.13
CA HIS A 83 0.04 -7.75 -2.40
C HIS A 83 -0.22 -8.01 -0.91
N ILE A 84 -0.58 -9.24 -0.54
CA ILE A 84 -0.89 -9.60 0.85
C ILE A 84 0.37 -9.55 1.70
N ALA A 85 1.49 -10.07 1.21
CA ALA A 85 2.75 -10.02 1.92
C ALA A 85 3.23 -8.58 2.15
N VAL A 86 3.07 -7.69 1.16
CA VAL A 86 3.40 -6.27 1.28
C VAL A 86 2.53 -5.60 2.34
N GLN A 87 1.22 -5.81 2.29
CA GLN A 87 0.28 -5.30 3.27
C GLN A 87 0.66 -5.75 4.69
N ASP A 88 0.88 -7.05 4.87
CA ASP A 88 1.21 -7.62 6.18
C ASP A 88 2.53 -7.06 6.74
N ALA A 89 3.55 -6.93 5.91
CA ALA A 89 4.83 -6.38 6.31
C ALA A 89 4.71 -4.90 6.74
N VAL A 90 4.00 -4.09 5.96
CA VAL A 90 3.82 -2.66 6.25
C VAL A 90 2.95 -2.45 7.48
N VAL A 91 1.84 -3.18 7.61
CA VAL A 91 0.97 -3.07 8.78
C VAL A 91 1.68 -3.53 10.06
N ALA A 92 2.47 -4.60 9.99
CA ALA A 92 3.23 -5.08 11.14
C ALA A 92 4.26 -4.07 11.63
N GLN A 93 4.91 -3.35 10.71
CA GLN A 93 5.93 -2.35 11.07
C GLN A 93 5.31 -1.04 11.56
N PHE A 94 4.30 -0.55 10.86
CA PHE A 94 3.84 0.84 10.99
C PHE A 94 2.43 0.98 11.54
N GLY A 95 1.54 -0.01 11.37
CA GLY A 95 0.11 0.09 11.63
C GLY A 95 -0.28 0.46 13.08
N GLY A 96 0.58 0.20 14.05
CA GLY A 96 0.35 0.54 15.45
C GLY A 96 1.08 1.80 15.93
N ARG A 97 1.69 2.58 15.04
CA ARG A 97 2.41 3.80 15.39
C ARG A 97 1.48 5.01 15.32
N GLU A 98 1.71 5.96 16.22
CA GLU A 98 1.03 7.24 16.16
C GLU A 98 1.29 7.93 14.81
N GLY A 99 0.24 8.48 14.21
CA GLY A 99 0.30 9.10 12.88
C GLY A 99 0.40 8.13 11.70
N MET A 100 0.45 6.81 11.94
CA MET A 100 0.61 5.78 10.90
C MET A 100 -0.60 4.84 10.77
N THR A 101 -1.72 5.18 11.38
CA THR A 101 -2.94 4.36 11.36
C THR A 101 -3.51 4.15 9.96
N ALA A 102 -3.16 5.01 9.00
CA ALA A 102 -3.57 4.89 7.60
C ALA A 102 -3.25 3.50 6.99
N PHE A 103 -2.12 2.90 7.34
CA PHE A 103 -1.73 1.59 6.82
C PHE A 103 -2.68 0.46 7.24
N THR A 104 -3.42 0.61 8.32
CA THR A 104 -4.41 -0.39 8.76
C THR A 104 -5.60 -0.52 7.79
N HIS A 105 -5.81 0.46 6.91
CA HIS A 105 -6.86 0.44 5.91
C HIS A 105 -6.54 -0.40 4.67
N LEU A 106 -5.28 -0.75 4.44
CA LEU A 106 -4.84 -1.47 3.23
C LEU A 106 -5.60 -2.77 2.98
N GLY A 107 -5.86 -3.55 4.02
CA GLY A 107 -6.58 -4.82 3.89
C GLY A 107 -8.04 -4.63 3.42
N ARG A 108 -8.73 -3.65 3.99
CA ARG A 108 -10.09 -3.29 3.55
C ARG A 108 -10.08 -2.80 2.12
N MET A 109 -9.18 -1.90 1.77
CA MET A 109 -9.04 -1.35 0.43
C MET A 109 -8.78 -2.44 -0.61
N ARG A 110 -7.92 -3.40 -0.29
CA ARG A 110 -7.64 -4.55 -1.17
C ARG A 110 -8.90 -5.39 -1.43
N ARG A 111 -9.68 -5.68 -0.40
CA ARG A 111 -10.94 -6.44 -0.54
C ARG A 111 -11.97 -5.67 -1.37
N GLN A 112 -12.11 -4.37 -1.14
CA GLN A 112 -13.03 -3.52 -1.90
C GLN A 112 -12.63 -3.45 -3.38
N ARG A 113 -11.33 -3.29 -3.65
CA ARG A 113 -10.80 -3.29 -5.02
C ARG A 113 -11.07 -4.63 -5.71
N HIS A 114 -10.82 -5.75 -5.04
CA HIS A 114 -11.09 -7.07 -5.59
C HIS A 114 -12.57 -7.25 -5.94
N ALA A 115 -13.47 -6.86 -5.06
CA ALA A 115 -14.92 -6.92 -5.32
C ALA A 115 -15.35 -6.01 -6.48
N ALA A 116 -14.74 -4.85 -6.64
CA ALA A 116 -15.02 -3.92 -7.75
C ALA A 116 -14.50 -4.43 -9.09
N GLU A 117 -13.34 -5.13 -9.10
CA GLU A 117 -12.72 -5.67 -10.31
C GLU A 117 -13.39 -6.96 -10.80
N TYR A 118 -13.85 -7.78 -9.85
CA TYR A 118 -14.47 -9.07 -10.13
C TYR A 118 -15.89 -9.16 -9.54
N PRO A 119 -16.83 -8.30 -10.01
CA PRO A 119 -18.17 -8.26 -9.42
C PRO A 119 -18.96 -9.53 -9.77
N GLY A 120 -19.54 -10.17 -8.75
CA GLY A 120 -20.56 -11.19 -8.94
C GLY A 120 -21.95 -10.55 -9.16
N ALA A 121 -22.94 -11.36 -9.53
CA ALA A 121 -24.29 -10.87 -9.81
C ALA A 121 -24.95 -10.14 -8.63
N SER A 122 -24.59 -10.49 -7.40
CA SER A 122 -25.11 -9.89 -6.17
C SER A 122 -24.16 -8.87 -5.51
N THR A 123 -23.01 -8.58 -6.14
CA THR A 123 -22.06 -7.60 -5.62
C THR A 123 -22.68 -6.19 -5.72
N PRO A 124 -22.76 -5.43 -4.60
CA PRO A 124 -23.26 -4.06 -4.66
C PRO A 124 -22.42 -3.20 -5.60
N LYS A 125 -23.10 -2.31 -6.34
CA LYS A 125 -22.42 -1.34 -7.19
C LYS A 125 -21.59 -0.37 -6.35
N VAL A 126 -20.37 -0.06 -6.77
CA VAL A 126 -19.54 0.96 -6.14
C VAL A 126 -20.20 2.32 -6.29
N THR A 127 -20.40 3.01 -5.16
CA THR A 127 -21.00 4.33 -5.13
C THR A 127 -19.90 5.42 -5.19
N ARG A 128 -20.32 6.66 -5.48
CA ARG A 128 -19.42 7.82 -5.36
C ARG A 128 -18.84 7.95 -3.96
N ARG A 129 -19.65 7.68 -2.93
CA ARG A 129 -19.21 7.72 -1.53
C ARG A 129 -18.12 6.69 -1.25
N ASP A 130 -18.23 5.48 -1.80
CA ASP A 130 -17.21 4.44 -1.69
C ASP A 130 -15.89 4.90 -2.34
N ALA A 131 -15.97 5.51 -3.51
CA ALA A 131 -14.81 6.06 -4.21
C ALA A 131 -14.14 7.21 -3.45
N ASP A 132 -14.93 8.12 -2.88
CA ASP A 132 -14.42 9.25 -2.09
C ASP A 132 -13.73 8.76 -0.81
N GLN A 133 -14.27 7.76 -0.14
CA GLN A 133 -13.65 7.15 1.04
C GLN A 133 -12.33 6.47 0.67
N ALA A 134 -12.31 5.71 -0.42
CA ALA A 134 -11.10 5.06 -0.91
C ALA A 134 -10.00 6.08 -1.27
N ALA A 135 -10.37 7.19 -1.88
CA ALA A 135 -9.44 8.29 -2.19
C ALA A 135 -8.87 8.93 -0.92
N THR A 136 -9.70 9.16 0.09
CA THR A 136 -9.26 9.70 1.38
C THR A 136 -8.28 8.75 2.06
N ASP A 137 -8.59 7.47 2.12
CA ASP A 137 -7.72 6.45 2.71
C ASP A 137 -6.39 6.35 1.94
N ALA A 138 -6.43 6.35 0.62
CA ALA A 138 -5.25 6.27 -0.22
C ALA A 138 -4.32 7.49 -0.05
N ARG A 139 -4.88 8.70 0.01
CA ARG A 139 -4.09 9.91 0.28
C ARG A 139 -3.36 9.83 1.60
N ALA A 140 -4.02 9.34 2.65
CA ALA A 140 -3.40 9.17 3.96
C ALA A 140 -2.25 8.15 3.92
N VAL A 141 -2.41 7.03 3.21
CA VAL A 141 -1.35 6.02 3.03
C VAL A 141 -0.16 6.59 2.26
N VAL A 142 -0.42 7.26 1.15
CA VAL A 142 0.65 7.85 0.30
C VAL A 142 1.42 8.91 1.06
N GLU A 143 0.73 9.79 1.80
CA GLU A 143 1.40 10.82 2.60
C GLU A 143 2.24 10.23 3.72
N ALA A 144 1.72 9.25 4.45
CA ALA A 144 2.49 8.56 5.50
C ALA A 144 3.75 7.88 4.92
N ALA A 145 3.64 7.23 3.77
CA ALA A 145 4.77 6.60 3.11
C ALA A 145 5.81 7.63 2.63
N ARG A 146 5.36 8.76 2.07
CA ARG A 146 6.26 9.87 1.66
C ARG A 146 7.07 10.40 2.83
N LEU A 147 6.41 10.65 3.95
CA LEU A 147 7.08 11.14 5.17
C LEU A 147 8.11 10.14 5.69
N LEU A 148 7.78 8.85 5.68
CA LEU A 148 8.71 7.80 6.11
C LEU A 148 9.94 7.72 5.20
N VAL A 149 9.75 7.68 3.88
CA VAL A 149 10.87 7.63 2.92
C VAL A 149 11.73 8.89 3.04
N ALA A 150 11.10 10.07 3.11
CA ALA A 150 11.82 11.34 3.24
C ALA A 150 12.55 11.50 4.57
N SER A 151 12.15 10.77 5.61
CA SER A 151 12.78 10.87 6.92
C SER A 151 14.20 10.34 6.99
N GLY A 152 14.62 9.51 6.03
CA GLY A 152 15.90 8.80 6.05
C GLY A 152 16.06 7.81 7.21
N LYS A 153 14.94 7.43 7.86
CA LYS A 153 14.93 6.52 9.02
C LYS A 153 14.57 5.08 8.66
N LEU A 154 14.30 4.82 7.37
CA LEU A 154 14.08 3.47 6.88
C LEU A 154 15.43 2.82 6.64
N ASP A 155 15.78 1.91 7.53
CA ASP A 155 17.02 1.13 7.43
C ASP A 155 16.78 -0.14 6.61
N ARG A 156 17.85 -0.67 6.04
CA ARG A 156 17.82 -1.99 5.42
C ARG A 156 17.37 -3.04 6.45
N PHE A 157 16.51 -3.95 6.01
CA PHE A 157 16.16 -5.12 6.81
C PHE A 157 17.32 -6.12 6.81
N ASP A 158 17.92 -6.36 7.99
CA ASP A 158 19.04 -7.28 8.24
C ASP A 158 18.64 -8.36 9.26
#